data_cb91ec97e37c3b2a93520e7e951940c8
#
_entry.id   cb91ec97e37c3b2a93520e7e951940c8
#
_cell.length_a   1.000
_cell.length_b   1.000
_cell.length_c   1.000
_cell.angle_alpha   90.00
_cell.angle_beta   90.00
_cell.angle_gamma   90.00
#
_symmetry.space_group_name_H-M   'P 1'
#
loop_
_entity.id
_entity.type
_entity.pdbx_description
1 polymer ?
#
loop_
_entity_poly.entity_id
_entity_poly.type
_entity_poly.pdbx_seq_one_letter_code
_entity_poly.pdbx_strand_id
1 'polypeptide(L)'
;MLIRDVIRNREPYSTRDSATVQEAAEFMAARNIGAVCVLDDGGRLLGVFSERDVLNRVVVPRRDPHTVRVGDVTSELRAVIQCDETPHQALERMEQIGSRHLPVVDGDRWVGMLSMRDLLRVEVGEQGDEIKLLHEYIQH
;
A
#
# COMPACT_ATOMS: atom_id res chain seq x y z
N MET A 1 3.93 14.44 -14.23
CA MET A 1 4.47 13.58 -13.14
C MET A 1 3.89 12.17 -13.26
N LEU A 2 4.73 11.18 -13.12
CA LEU A 2 4.34 9.79 -13.13
C LEU A 2 4.48 9.19 -11.72
N ILE A 3 3.86 8.05 -11.49
CA ILE A 3 3.94 7.38 -10.19
C ILE A 3 5.40 7.09 -9.81
N ARG A 4 6.26 6.73 -10.77
CA ARG A 4 7.69 6.50 -10.50
C ARG A 4 8.36 7.72 -9.87
N ASP A 5 7.90 8.92 -10.22
CA ASP A 5 8.45 10.16 -9.67
C ASP A 5 8.00 10.39 -8.24
N VAL A 6 6.78 9.96 -7.91
CA VAL A 6 6.22 10.10 -6.56
C VAL A 6 6.97 9.23 -5.56
N ILE A 7 7.33 8.00 -5.96
CA ILE A 7 8.00 7.04 -5.07
C ILE A 7 9.51 7.00 -5.24
N ARG A 8 10.07 7.93 -6.00
CA ARG A 8 11.52 7.99 -6.26
C ARG A 8 12.32 8.13 -4.96
N ASN A 9 13.48 7.47 -4.91
CA ASN A 9 14.43 7.54 -3.80
C ASN A 9 13.84 7.06 -2.47
N ARG A 10 12.83 6.22 -2.51
CA ARG A 10 12.20 5.68 -1.33
C ARG A 10 12.38 4.18 -1.28
N GLU A 11 12.74 3.67 -0.08
CA GLU A 11 12.82 2.22 0.13
C GLU A 11 11.42 1.61 0.05
N PRO A 12 11.22 0.59 -0.81
CA PRO A 12 9.94 -0.08 -0.88
C PRO A 12 9.78 -1.02 0.31
N TYR A 13 8.70 -0.84 1.09
CA TYR A 13 8.46 -1.65 2.28
C TYR A 13 7.59 -2.86 1.97
N SER A 14 8.09 -4.03 2.34
CA SER A 14 7.39 -5.28 2.15
C SER A 14 7.61 -6.22 3.33
N THR A 15 6.79 -7.24 3.40
CA THR A 15 6.96 -8.36 4.31
C THR A 15 6.76 -9.65 3.51
N ARG A 16 7.24 -10.75 4.05
CA ARG A 16 7.02 -12.05 3.44
C ARG A 16 5.76 -12.69 3.99
N ASP A 17 5.10 -13.50 3.16
CA ASP A 17 3.91 -14.25 3.57
C ASP A 17 4.21 -15.21 4.73
N SER A 18 5.46 -15.64 4.87
CA SER A 18 5.90 -16.56 5.94
C SER A 18 6.19 -15.84 7.27
N ALA A 19 6.27 -14.51 7.28
CA ALA A 19 6.47 -13.75 8.51
C ALA A 19 5.25 -13.87 9.42
N THR A 20 5.46 -13.72 10.73
CA THR A 20 4.33 -13.66 11.65
C THR A 20 3.67 -12.28 11.60
N VAL A 21 2.42 -12.23 12.01
CA VAL A 21 1.71 -10.95 12.13
C VAL A 21 2.45 -10.02 13.08
N GLN A 22 3.00 -10.57 14.18
CA GLN A 22 3.75 -9.78 15.16
C GLN A 22 4.97 -9.10 14.51
N GLU A 23 5.72 -9.86 13.71
CA GLU A 23 6.89 -9.31 13.01
C GLU A 23 6.49 -8.20 12.03
N ALA A 24 5.42 -8.41 11.27
CA ALA A 24 4.94 -7.41 10.31
C ALA A 24 4.41 -6.16 11.03
N ALA A 25 3.67 -6.34 12.12
CA ALA A 25 3.14 -5.23 12.91
C ALA A 25 4.27 -4.38 13.52
N GLU A 26 5.30 -5.03 14.05
CA GLU A 26 6.46 -4.31 14.60
C GLU A 26 7.20 -3.54 13.51
N PHE A 27 7.37 -4.14 12.33
CA PHE A 27 7.99 -3.49 11.18
C PHE A 27 7.20 -2.23 10.78
N MET A 28 5.89 -2.33 10.71
CA MET A 28 5.02 -1.23 10.35
C MET A 28 5.02 -0.12 11.40
N ALA A 29 4.92 -0.50 12.66
CA ALA A 29 4.91 0.45 13.78
C ALA A 29 6.23 1.25 13.86
N ALA A 30 7.35 0.58 13.68
CA ALA A 30 8.66 1.22 13.72
C ALA A 30 8.84 2.26 12.61
N ARG A 31 8.14 2.10 11.49
CA ARG A 31 8.21 2.99 10.34
C ARG A 31 7.02 3.92 10.21
N ASN A 32 6.08 3.81 11.13
CA ASN A 32 4.84 4.60 11.13
C ASN A 32 4.10 4.51 9.78
N ILE A 33 3.98 3.29 9.26
CA ILE A 33 3.25 3.02 8.02
C ILE A 33 2.05 2.13 8.31
N GLY A 34 0.96 2.33 7.56
CA GLY A 34 -0.31 1.64 7.79
C GLY A 34 -0.52 0.40 6.94
N ALA A 35 0.37 0.12 6.01
CA ALA A 35 0.27 -1.05 5.14
C ALA A 35 1.62 -1.38 4.51
N VAL A 36 1.80 -2.66 4.16
CA VAL A 36 2.98 -3.15 3.46
C VAL A 36 2.54 -4.12 2.37
N CYS A 37 3.36 -4.24 1.35
CA CYS A 37 3.16 -5.26 0.34
C CYS A 37 3.62 -6.61 0.88
N VAL A 38 2.93 -7.67 0.49
CA VAL A 38 3.25 -9.04 0.90
C VAL A 38 3.81 -9.78 -0.31
N LEU A 39 4.99 -10.33 -0.14
CA LEU A 39 5.71 -11.03 -1.19
C LEU A 39 5.92 -12.49 -0.81
N ASP A 40 5.98 -13.38 -1.80
CA ASP A 40 6.40 -14.76 -1.58
C ASP A 40 7.92 -14.87 -1.58
N ASP A 41 8.44 -16.07 -1.43
CA ASP A 41 9.89 -16.32 -1.39
C ASP A 41 10.60 -15.92 -2.68
N GLY A 42 9.89 -15.92 -3.80
CA GLY A 42 10.42 -15.52 -5.10
C GLY A 42 10.32 -14.03 -5.38
N GLY A 43 9.77 -13.26 -4.44
CA GLY A 43 9.59 -11.82 -4.62
C GLY A 43 8.34 -11.44 -5.39
N ARG A 44 7.40 -12.38 -5.59
CA ARG A 44 6.12 -12.08 -6.26
C ARG A 44 5.17 -11.41 -5.30
N LEU A 45 4.47 -10.41 -5.81
CA LEU A 45 3.45 -9.71 -5.06
C LEU A 45 2.22 -10.60 -4.86
N LEU A 46 1.85 -10.85 -3.60
CA LEU A 46 0.68 -11.66 -3.25
C LEU A 46 -0.52 -10.82 -2.81
N GLY A 47 -0.26 -9.69 -2.18
CA GLY A 47 -1.33 -8.85 -1.66
C GLY A 47 -0.80 -7.73 -0.81
N VAL A 48 -1.69 -7.19 0.02
CA VAL A 48 -1.38 -6.10 0.95
C VAL A 48 -1.79 -6.51 2.36
N PHE A 49 -0.95 -6.19 3.33
CA PHE A 49 -1.24 -6.38 4.75
C PHE A 49 -1.30 -5.01 5.42
N SER A 50 -2.42 -4.71 6.06
CA SER A 50 -2.68 -3.39 6.65
C SER A 50 -3.00 -3.51 8.13
N GLU A 51 -2.96 -2.35 8.82
CA GLU A 51 -3.39 -2.28 10.22
C GLU A 51 -4.86 -2.67 10.38
N ARG A 52 -5.69 -2.47 9.35
CA ARG A 52 -7.08 -2.95 9.36
C ARG A 52 -7.14 -4.48 9.35
N ASP A 53 -6.23 -5.13 8.64
CA ASP A 53 -6.13 -6.60 8.66
C ASP A 53 -5.76 -7.10 10.05
N VAL A 54 -4.87 -6.41 10.76
CA VAL A 54 -4.52 -6.74 12.13
C VAL A 54 -5.78 -6.68 13.01
N LEU A 55 -6.53 -5.60 12.90
CA LEU A 55 -7.74 -5.41 13.69
C LEU A 55 -8.80 -6.48 13.38
N ASN A 56 -9.17 -6.61 12.10
CA ASN A 56 -10.33 -7.39 11.70
C ASN A 56 -10.05 -8.89 11.57
N ARG A 57 -8.81 -9.28 11.30
CA ARG A 57 -8.46 -10.66 10.99
C ARG A 57 -7.62 -11.35 12.07
N VAL A 58 -7.13 -10.58 13.03
CA VAL A 58 -6.28 -11.11 14.10
C VAL A 58 -6.88 -10.76 15.47
N VAL A 59 -7.05 -9.47 15.77
CA VAL A 59 -7.50 -9.02 17.11
C VAL A 59 -8.95 -9.42 17.37
N VAL A 60 -9.87 -9.06 16.48
CA VAL A 60 -11.30 -9.35 16.68
C VAL A 60 -11.57 -10.86 16.75
N PRO A 61 -11.00 -11.69 15.86
CA PRO A 61 -11.17 -13.15 15.97
C PRO A 61 -10.36 -13.79 17.10
N ARG A 62 -9.56 -13.02 17.84
CA ARG A 62 -8.73 -13.50 18.96
C ARG A 62 -7.66 -14.50 18.56
N ARG A 63 -7.04 -14.27 17.40
CA ARG A 63 -5.92 -15.08 16.93
C ARG A 63 -4.62 -14.57 17.53
N ASP A 64 -3.64 -15.46 17.67
CA ASP A 64 -2.34 -15.13 18.25
C ASP A 64 -1.41 -14.53 17.17
N PRO A 65 -1.03 -13.25 17.27
CA PRO A 65 -0.16 -12.63 16.26
C PRO A 65 1.24 -13.24 16.20
N HIS A 66 1.66 -13.97 17.24
CA HIS A 66 2.99 -14.60 17.27
C HIS A 66 3.03 -15.90 16.49
N THR A 67 1.88 -16.50 16.18
CA THR A 67 1.80 -17.77 15.46
C THR A 67 1.12 -17.67 14.11
N VAL A 68 0.24 -16.68 13.92
CA VAL A 68 -0.45 -16.48 12.65
C VAL A 68 0.52 -15.89 11.64
N ARG A 69 0.54 -16.46 10.44
CA ARG A 69 1.38 -15.97 9.34
C ARG A 69 0.65 -14.87 8.58
N VAL A 70 1.42 -13.91 8.09
CA VAL A 70 0.89 -12.79 7.29
C VAL A 70 0.10 -13.32 6.09
N GLY A 71 0.59 -14.36 5.42
CA GLY A 71 -0.07 -14.95 4.26
C GLY A 71 -1.48 -15.45 4.52
N ASP A 72 -1.78 -15.83 5.77
CA ASP A 72 -3.10 -16.35 6.15
C ASP A 72 -4.13 -15.24 6.37
N VAL A 73 -3.68 -14.01 6.56
CA VAL A 73 -4.56 -12.89 6.92
C VAL A 73 -4.35 -11.67 6.01
N THR A 74 -3.63 -11.84 4.93
CA THR A 74 -3.38 -10.79 3.94
C THR A 74 -4.64 -10.57 3.11
N SER A 75 -4.95 -9.31 2.81
CA SER A 75 -6.03 -8.97 1.87
C SER A 75 -5.60 -9.34 0.45
N GLU A 76 -6.55 -9.85 -0.32
CA GLU A 76 -6.31 -10.17 -1.72
C GLU A 76 -5.86 -8.93 -2.50
N LEU A 77 -5.04 -9.17 -3.51
CA LEU A 77 -4.61 -8.11 -4.41
C LEU A 77 -5.80 -7.68 -5.27
N ARG A 78 -6.31 -6.47 -5.02
CA ARG A 78 -7.50 -5.94 -5.72
C ARG A 78 -7.14 -5.08 -6.89
N ALA A 79 -6.03 -4.36 -6.80
CA ALA A 79 -5.54 -3.49 -7.87
C ALA A 79 -4.08 -3.15 -7.62
N VAL A 80 -3.40 -2.78 -8.71
CA VAL A 80 -2.04 -2.26 -8.68
C VAL A 80 -2.03 -0.99 -9.52
N ILE A 81 -0.93 -0.24 -9.45
CA ILE A 81 -0.67 0.90 -10.33
C ILE A 81 0.66 0.68 -11.03
N GLN A 82 0.72 0.94 -12.33
CA GLN A 82 1.98 0.89 -13.07
C GLN A 82 2.79 2.15 -12.78
N CYS A 83 4.09 2.01 -12.74
CA CYS A 83 4.99 3.13 -12.43
C CYS A 83 4.94 4.25 -13.48
N ASP A 84 4.44 3.98 -14.67
CA ASP A 84 4.27 4.99 -15.74
C ASP A 84 2.86 5.58 -15.82
N GLU A 85 1.99 5.22 -14.89
CA GLU A 85 0.68 5.87 -14.76
C GLU A 85 0.79 7.17 -13.97
N THR A 86 -0.30 7.92 -13.90
CA THR A 86 -0.34 9.25 -13.28
C THR A 86 -0.95 9.21 -11.89
N PRO A 87 -0.66 10.22 -11.04
CA PRO A 87 -1.34 10.37 -9.74
C PRO A 87 -2.87 10.39 -9.85
N HIS A 88 -3.41 11.00 -10.89
CA HIS A 88 -4.85 11.05 -11.12
C HIS A 88 -5.43 9.63 -11.30
N GLN A 89 -4.77 8.81 -12.11
CA GLN A 89 -5.18 7.41 -12.31
C GLN A 89 -5.10 6.61 -11.01
N ALA A 90 -4.09 6.85 -10.20
CA ALA A 90 -3.95 6.20 -8.90
C ALA A 90 -5.10 6.58 -7.97
N LEU A 91 -5.45 7.87 -7.92
CA LEU A 91 -6.54 8.35 -7.09
C LEU A 91 -7.88 7.72 -7.49
N GLU A 92 -8.16 7.68 -8.79
CA GLU A 92 -9.37 7.03 -9.30
C GLU A 92 -9.42 5.55 -8.88
N ARG A 93 -8.30 4.85 -8.99
CA ARG A 93 -8.23 3.43 -8.66
C ARG A 93 -8.42 3.19 -7.18
N MET A 94 -7.82 4.01 -6.32
CA MET A 94 -8.03 3.95 -4.87
C MET A 94 -9.50 4.14 -4.50
N GLU A 95 -10.16 5.10 -5.16
CA GLU A 95 -11.57 5.36 -4.94
C GLU A 95 -12.41 4.15 -5.35
N GLN A 96 -12.15 3.58 -6.51
CA GLN A 96 -12.88 2.43 -7.02
C GLN A 96 -12.81 1.20 -6.11
N ILE A 97 -11.65 0.95 -5.50
CA ILE A 97 -11.46 -0.22 -4.64
C ILE A 97 -11.63 0.08 -3.15
N GLY A 98 -11.83 1.34 -2.79
CA GLY A 98 -11.99 1.74 -1.40
C GLY A 98 -10.73 1.54 -0.56
N SER A 99 -9.55 1.72 -1.15
CA SER A 99 -8.28 1.57 -0.47
C SER A 99 -7.44 2.83 -0.58
N ARG A 100 -6.62 3.10 0.42
CA ARG A 100 -5.70 4.23 0.43
C ARG A 100 -4.28 3.83 0.04
N HIS A 101 -4.11 2.60 -0.42
CA HIS A 101 -2.81 2.06 -0.80
C HIS A 101 -2.94 1.28 -2.10
N LEU A 102 -1.92 1.40 -2.95
CA LEU A 102 -1.80 0.63 -4.18
C LEU A 102 -0.37 0.13 -4.30
N PRO A 103 -0.17 -1.17 -4.49
CA PRO A 103 1.16 -1.66 -4.88
C PRO A 103 1.54 -1.08 -6.23
N VAL A 104 2.81 -0.71 -6.36
CA VAL A 104 3.37 -0.18 -7.61
C VAL A 104 4.17 -1.25 -8.29
N VAL A 105 3.91 -1.45 -9.58
CA VAL A 105 4.60 -2.45 -10.39
C VAL A 105 5.18 -1.83 -11.64
N ASP A 106 6.21 -2.45 -12.15
CA ASP A 106 6.81 -2.14 -13.45
C ASP A 106 6.65 -3.39 -14.30
N GLY A 107 5.60 -3.42 -15.13
CA GLY A 107 5.18 -4.64 -15.78
C GLY A 107 4.71 -5.65 -14.74
N ASP A 108 5.40 -6.79 -14.65
CA ASP A 108 5.09 -7.84 -13.68
C ASP A 108 5.92 -7.74 -12.40
N ARG A 109 6.85 -6.81 -12.34
CA ARG A 109 7.77 -6.70 -11.20
C ARG A 109 7.27 -5.70 -10.18
N TRP A 110 7.18 -6.14 -8.92
CA TRP A 110 6.86 -5.24 -7.83
C TRP A 110 8.01 -4.26 -7.57
N VAL A 111 7.71 -2.97 -7.42
CA VAL A 111 8.70 -1.93 -7.17
C VAL A 111 8.41 -1.04 -5.97
N GLY A 112 7.22 -1.10 -5.40
CA GLY A 112 6.94 -0.28 -4.23
C GLY A 112 5.48 -0.25 -3.83
N MET A 113 5.15 0.71 -2.96
CA MET A 113 3.80 0.96 -2.46
C MET A 113 3.50 2.45 -2.55
N LEU A 114 2.34 2.79 -3.07
CA LEU A 114 1.83 4.15 -3.11
C LEU A 114 0.72 4.31 -2.10
N SER A 115 0.77 5.39 -1.30
CA SER A 115 -0.30 5.71 -0.36
C SER A 115 -1.01 6.99 -0.75
N MET A 116 -2.24 7.17 -0.24
CA MET A 116 -2.96 8.44 -0.39
C MET A 116 -2.12 9.60 0.15
N ARG A 117 -1.39 9.38 1.24
CA ARG A 117 -0.52 10.39 1.83
C ARG A 117 0.56 10.84 0.84
N ASP A 118 1.10 9.91 0.05
CA ASP A 118 2.09 10.26 -0.98
C ASP A 118 1.51 11.22 -2.00
N LEU A 119 0.26 10.97 -2.42
CA LEU A 119 -0.40 11.83 -3.39
C LEU A 119 -0.67 13.21 -2.82
N LEU A 120 -0.96 13.32 -1.53
CA LEU A 120 -1.17 14.61 -0.86
C LEU A 120 0.09 15.46 -0.80
N ARG A 121 1.27 14.85 -0.97
CA ARG A 121 2.55 15.55 -0.97
C ARG A 121 2.99 16.00 -2.35
N VAL A 122 2.20 15.72 -3.39
CA VAL A 122 2.49 16.19 -4.74
C VAL A 122 2.42 17.71 -4.72
N GLU A 123 3.49 18.37 -5.22
CA GLU A 123 3.60 19.82 -5.21
C GLU A 123 2.57 20.46 -6.16
N VAL A 124 2.18 21.70 -5.83
CA VAL A 124 1.17 22.42 -6.58
C VAL A 124 1.64 22.73 -8.00
N GLY A 125 2.39 23.70 -8.24
CA GLY A 125 2.92 24.06 -9.55
C GLY A 125 2.08 23.50 -10.71
N GLU A 126 2.72 22.74 -11.59
CA GLU A 126 2.07 22.07 -12.70
C GLU A 126 1.13 20.92 -12.28
N GLN A 127 1.14 20.57 -11.00
CA GLN A 127 0.33 19.51 -10.41
C GLN A 127 -0.92 20.06 -9.72
N GLY A 128 -1.25 21.32 -9.93
CA GLY A 128 -2.36 21.97 -9.23
C GLY A 128 -3.68 21.23 -9.36
N ASP A 129 -3.96 20.65 -10.52
CA ASP A 129 -5.22 19.93 -10.75
C ASP A 129 -5.30 18.64 -9.91
N GLU A 130 -4.20 17.91 -9.77
CA GLU A 130 -4.16 16.71 -8.96
C GLU A 130 -4.38 17.07 -7.49
N ILE A 131 -3.77 18.12 -6.99
CA ILE A 131 -3.95 18.56 -5.60
C ILE A 131 -5.40 18.95 -5.35
N LYS A 132 -6.01 19.67 -6.27
CA LYS A 132 -7.41 20.05 -6.16
C LYS A 132 -8.32 18.83 -6.08
N LEU A 133 -8.07 17.82 -6.91
CA LEU A 133 -8.80 16.58 -6.92
C LEU A 133 -8.65 15.83 -5.61
N LEU A 134 -7.45 15.78 -5.05
CA LEU A 134 -7.18 15.13 -3.78
C LEU A 134 -7.95 15.79 -2.64
N HIS A 135 -8.03 17.11 -2.62
CA HIS A 135 -8.78 17.84 -1.61
C HIS A 135 -10.27 17.52 -1.71
N GLU A 136 -10.82 17.47 -2.91
CA GLU A 136 -12.22 17.09 -3.13
C GLU A 136 -12.50 15.66 -2.65
N TYR A 137 -11.58 14.75 -2.92
CA TYR A 137 -11.70 13.36 -2.48
C TYR A 137 -11.72 13.25 -0.95
N ILE A 138 -10.87 13.99 -0.26
CA ILE A 138 -10.77 13.95 1.20
C ILE A 138 -12.02 14.52 1.87
N GLN A 139 -12.65 15.51 1.27
CA GLN A 139 -13.85 16.14 1.79
C GLN A 139 -15.09 15.26 1.68
N HIS A 140 -15.04 14.25 0.87
CA HIS A 140 -16.11 13.29 0.67
C HIS A 140 -15.79 11.96 1.34
#